data_a6a210533235d552c66382d5a33e12c2
#
_entry.id   a6a210533235d552c66382d5a33e12c2
#
_cell.length_a   1.000
_cell.length_b   1.000
_cell.length_c   1.000
_cell.angle_alpha   90.00
_cell.angle_beta   90.00
_cell.angle_gamma   90.00
#
_symmetry.space_group_name_H-M   'P 1'
#
loop_
_entity.id
_entity.type
_entity.pdbx_description
1 polymer ?
#
loop_
_entity_poly.entity_id
_entity_poly.type
_entity_poly.pdbx_seq_one_letter_code
_entity_poly.pdbx_strand_id
1 'polypeptide(L)' 'MISSTYRVSGMVAPDDARVIKDHLAGVPGVGAVATEIRPDGESVIILKHQEDAAPDRAVLAAALQSAGHYTLG' A
#
# COMPACT_ATOMS: atom_id res chain seq x y z
N MET A 1 9.62 -12.19 9.32
CA MET A 1 8.72 -11.29 8.58
C MET A 1 9.50 -10.60 7.48
N ILE A 2 8.97 -10.55 6.29
CA ILE A 2 9.62 -9.91 5.14
C ILE A 2 8.87 -8.65 4.72
N SER A 3 9.54 -7.81 3.93
CA SER A 3 8.97 -6.56 3.43
C SER A 3 8.85 -6.63 1.91
N SER A 4 7.72 -6.17 1.39
CA SER A 4 7.50 -6.02 -0.04
C SER A 4 7.18 -4.56 -0.33
N THR A 5 7.79 -4.01 -1.38
CA THR A 5 7.64 -2.61 -1.76
C THR A 5 6.84 -2.53 -3.06
N TYR A 6 5.87 -1.63 -3.08
CA TYR A 6 5.01 -1.40 -4.25
C TYR A 6 4.97 0.09 -4.56
N ARG A 7 4.85 0.42 -5.85
CA ARG A 7 4.65 1.79 -6.28
C ARG A 7 3.17 2.10 -6.32
N VAL A 8 2.80 3.30 -5.89
CA VAL A 8 1.40 3.75 -5.87
C VAL A 8 1.31 5.11 -6.54
N SER A 9 0.48 5.18 -7.56
CA SER A 9 0.16 6.44 -8.24
C SER A 9 -1.04 7.09 -7.55
N GLY A 10 -1.00 8.41 -7.41
CA GLY A 10 -2.08 9.18 -6.82
C GLY A 10 -1.89 9.53 -5.35
N MET A 11 -0.92 8.93 -4.67
CA MET A 11 -0.62 9.25 -3.27
C MET A 11 0.33 10.44 -3.23
N VAL A 12 -0.20 11.64 -3.03
CA VAL A 12 0.58 12.88 -3.14
C VAL A 12 0.59 13.71 -1.86
N ALA A 13 -0.29 13.44 -0.93
CA ALA A 13 -0.40 14.19 0.33
C ALA A 13 -0.38 13.25 1.53
N PRO A 14 -0.01 13.73 2.75
CA PRO A 14 -0.02 12.89 3.95
C PRO A 14 -1.37 12.24 4.24
N ASP A 15 -2.47 12.93 3.93
CA ASP A 15 -3.82 12.36 4.11
C ASP A 15 -4.05 11.16 3.20
N ASP A 16 -3.54 11.18 1.97
CA ASP A 16 -3.61 10.04 1.07
C ASP A 16 -2.89 8.83 1.67
N ALA A 17 -1.71 9.04 2.23
CA ALA A 17 -0.94 7.99 2.86
C ALA A 17 -1.69 7.38 4.04
N ARG A 18 -2.35 8.20 4.83
CA ARG A 18 -3.14 7.72 5.98
C ARG A 18 -4.30 6.84 5.53
N VAL A 19 -5.04 7.27 4.53
CA VAL A 19 -6.19 6.52 4.00
C VAL A 19 -5.73 5.18 3.43
N ILE A 20 -4.66 5.20 2.64
CA ILE A 20 -4.08 3.99 2.06
C ILE A 20 -3.63 3.03 3.16
N LYS A 21 -2.91 3.54 4.15
CA LYS A 21 -2.44 2.74 5.27
C LYS A 21 -3.59 2.06 6.01
N ASP A 22 -4.67 2.80 6.29
CA ASP A 22 -5.82 2.25 6.99
C ASP A 22 -6.49 1.14 6.19
N HIS A 23 -6.64 1.32 4.89
CA HIS A 23 -7.25 0.31 4.03
C HIS A 23 -6.38 -0.94 3.89
N LEU A 24 -5.07 -0.75 3.72
CA LEU A 24 -4.14 -1.87 3.55
C LEU A 24 -3.95 -2.65 4.86
N ALA A 25 -4.03 -1.99 5.99
CA ALA A 25 -3.92 -2.67 7.29
C ALA A 25 -5.05 -3.69 7.51
N GLY A 26 -6.17 -3.53 6.84
CA GLY A 26 -7.28 -4.49 6.90
C GLY A 26 -7.15 -5.66 5.93
N VAL A 27 -6.15 -5.68 5.05
CA VAL A 27 -5.96 -6.76 4.10
C VAL A 27 -5.38 -7.98 4.81
N PRO A 28 -5.97 -9.18 4.61
CA PRO A 28 -5.43 -10.41 5.22
C PRO A 28 -3.98 -10.64 4.80
N GLY A 29 -3.14 -10.98 5.76
CA GLY A 29 -1.72 -11.24 5.52
C GLY A 29 -0.82 -10.04 5.74
N VAL A 30 -1.36 -8.82 5.81
CA VAL A 30 -0.57 -7.61 6.05
C VAL A 30 -0.33 -7.44 7.55
N GLY A 31 0.93 -7.44 7.96
CA GLY A 31 1.31 -7.23 9.36
C GLY A 31 1.55 -5.78 9.71
N ALA A 32 2.16 -5.02 8.80
CA ALA A 32 2.42 -3.59 8.99
C ALA A 32 2.50 -2.90 7.64
N VAL A 33 2.17 -1.61 7.61
CA VAL A 33 2.22 -0.78 6.40
C VAL A 33 3.03 0.46 6.70
N ALA A 34 4.03 0.73 5.86
CA ALA A 34 4.75 2.00 5.85
C ALA A 34 4.52 2.67 4.50
N THR A 35 4.55 3.99 4.49
CA THR A 35 4.34 4.78 3.27
C THR A 35 5.46 5.79 3.11
N GLU A 36 5.81 6.08 1.87
CA GLU A 36 6.79 7.11 1.54
C GLU A 36 6.27 7.93 0.37
N ILE A 37 6.03 9.21 0.59
CA ILE A 37 5.53 10.11 -0.44
C ILE A 37 6.71 10.76 -1.14
N ARG A 38 6.74 10.67 -2.47
CA ARG A 38 7.75 11.29 -3.31
C ARG A 38 7.08 12.29 -4.24
N PRO A 39 7.23 13.59 -4.00
CA PRO A 39 6.50 14.59 -4.78
C PRO A 39 6.95 14.70 -6.24
N ASP A 40 8.17 14.24 -6.55
CA ASP A 40 8.73 14.30 -7.91
C ASP A 40 8.69 12.96 -8.63
N GLY A 41 8.02 11.96 -8.07
CA GLY A 41 7.95 10.62 -8.64
C GLY A 41 6.79 9.83 -8.06
N GLU A 42 6.82 8.53 -8.29
CA GLU A 42 5.80 7.65 -7.72
C GLU A 42 6.08 7.40 -6.26
N SER A 43 5.05 7.58 -5.44
CA SER A 43 5.12 7.23 -4.03
C SER A 43 5.15 5.72 -3.86
N VAL A 44 5.63 5.24 -2.74
CA VAL A 44 5.75 3.81 -2.48
C VAL A 44 5.08 3.43 -1.17
N ILE A 45 4.62 2.18 -1.12
CA ILE A 45 4.17 1.54 0.10
C ILE A 45 5.06 0.34 0.39
N ILE A 46 5.30 0.09 1.66
CA ILE A 46 6.11 -1.04 2.11
C ILE A 46 5.24 -1.86 3.04
N LEU A 47 5.01 -3.12 2.67
CA LEU A 47 4.19 -4.03 3.46
C LEU A 47 5.07 -5.07 4.12
N LYS A 48 4.85 -5.30 5.41
CA LYS A 48 5.49 -6.38 6.14
C LYS A 48 4.50 -7.54 6.30
N HIS A 49 4.94 -8.74 5.97
CA HIS A 49 4.11 -9.94 6.02
C HIS A 49 4.96 -11.15 6.32
N GLN A 50 4.33 -12.26 6.67
CA GLN A 50 5.01 -13.54 6.83
C GLN A 50 5.45 -14.06 5.46
N GLU A 51 6.49 -14.90 5.43
CA GLU A 51 7.03 -15.44 4.19
C GLU A 51 6.00 -16.25 3.39
N ASP A 52 5.11 -16.93 4.08
CA ASP A 52 4.09 -17.78 3.48
C ASP A 52 2.72 -17.10 3.35
N ALA A 53 2.66 -15.80 3.63
CA ALA A 53 1.40 -15.06 3.67
C ALA A 53 1.49 -13.75 2.88
N ALA A 54 2.19 -13.76 1.75
CA ALA A 54 2.31 -12.58 0.89
C ALA A 54 0.92 -12.17 0.38
N PRO A 55 0.54 -10.87 0.53
CA PRO A 55 -0.75 -10.42 0.05
C PRO A 55 -0.87 -10.56 -1.47
N ASP A 56 -2.06 -10.91 -1.94
CA ASP A 56 -2.34 -10.98 -3.36
C ASP A 56 -2.36 -9.57 -3.94
N ARG A 57 -1.65 -9.37 -5.04
CA ARG A 57 -1.57 -8.09 -5.72
C ARG A 57 -2.95 -7.57 -6.13
N ALA A 58 -3.84 -8.45 -6.58
CA ALA A 58 -5.19 -8.06 -6.95
C ALA A 58 -5.99 -7.54 -5.76
N VAL A 59 -5.80 -8.15 -4.58
CA VAL A 59 -6.44 -7.69 -3.35
C VAL A 59 -5.90 -6.32 -2.94
N LEU A 60 -4.60 -6.10 -3.06
CA LEU A 60 -3.99 -4.80 -2.77
C LEU A 60 -4.52 -3.73 -3.72
N ALA A 61 -4.61 -4.02 -5.01
CA ALA A 61 -5.15 -3.09 -6.00
C ALA A 61 -6.60 -2.73 -5.69
N ALA A 62 -7.42 -3.71 -5.31
CA ALA A 62 -8.81 -3.48 -4.93
C ALA A 62 -8.92 -2.60 -3.68
N ALA A 63 -8.06 -2.82 -2.70
CA ALA A 63 -8.03 -2.01 -1.49
C ALA A 63 -7.66 -0.56 -1.80
N LEU A 64 -6.70 -0.34 -2.70
CA LEU A 64 -6.32 1.01 -3.12
C LEU A 64 -7.47 1.72 -3.85
N GLN A 65 -8.18 1.01 -4.71
CA GLN A 65 -9.34 1.58 -5.41
C GLN A 65 -10.48 1.91 -4.45
N SER A 66 -10.66 1.12 -3.40
CA SER A 66 -11.65 1.41 -2.36
C SER A 66 -11.27 2.63 -1.54
N ALA A 67 -9.98 2.88 -1.37
CA ALA A 67 -9.49 4.04 -0.62
C ALA A 67 -9.64 5.35 -1.41
N GLY A 68 -9.58 5.29 -2.75
CA GLY A 68 -9.68 6.48 -3.61
C GLY A 68 -9.17 6.16 -5.02
N HIS A 69 -8.67 7.17 -5.71
CA HIS A 69 -8.15 7.02 -7.07
C HIS A 69 -6.66 6.67 -7.08
N TYR A 70 -6.31 5.60 -6.41
CA TYR A 70 -4.92 5.14 -6.32
C TYR A 70 -4.73 3.93 -7.20
N THR A 71 -3.56 3.85 -7.82
CA THR A 71 -3.22 2.76 -8.73
C THR A 71 -1.95 2.07 -8.26
N LEU A 72 -2.00 0.74 -8.18
CA LEU A 72 -0.83 -0.06 -7.85
C LEU A 72 0.03 -0.21 -9.11
N GLY A 73 1.25 0.25 -9.02
CA GLY A 73 2.22 0.16 -10.10
C GLY A 73 3.01 -1.11 -10.12
#